data_8e37a4e3408f06b44d20d2ba72b00546
#
_entry.id   8e37a4e3408f06b44d20d2ba72b00546
#
_cell.length_a   1.000
_cell.length_b   1.000
_cell.length_c   1.000
_cell.angle_alpha   90.00
_cell.angle_beta   90.00
_cell.angle_gamma   90.00
#
_symmetry.space_group_name_H-M   'P 1'
#
loop_
_entity.id
_entity.type
_entity.pdbx_description
1 polymer ?
#
loop_
_entity_poly.entity_id
_entity_poly.type
_entity_poly.pdbx_seq_one_letter_code
_entity_poly.pdbx_strand_id
1 'polypeptide(L)'
;YEDRNQIIEKALLAQIAEEPTDYYSMERLNLLAALIADGIMDIQIAYTEDRGGIGMYHEKMGIIEDAVGDKIAFSGSNNESATAMSINYETMDVFRSWGDPSEVERVRLKENAFYSIWHDTEPNIKVLEFPNITDALIEKYRRRSPNFNIDNDQFAKRILTYATRIGDMVRESQG
;
A
#
# COMPACT_ATOMS: atom_id res chain seq x y z
N TYR A 1 4.27 -32.46 3.09
CA TYR A 1 4.71 -31.11 2.69
C TYR A 1 3.51 -30.20 2.83
N GLU A 2 3.60 -29.16 3.70
CA GLU A 2 2.60 -28.11 3.74
C GLU A 2 2.60 -27.36 2.39
N ASP A 3 1.42 -27.08 1.88
CA ASP A 3 1.26 -26.27 0.68
C ASP A 3 1.83 -24.86 0.95
N ARG A 4 2.57 -24.32 -0.01
CA ARG A 4 3.19 -22.99 0.07
C ARG A 4 2.17 -21.91 0.48
N ASN A 5 0.97 -21.96 -0.08
CA ASN A 5 -0.11 -21.04 0.21
C ASN A 5 -0.49 -21.08 1.70
N GLN A 6 -0.52 -22.26 2.31
CA GLN A 6 -0.79 -22.42 3.74
C GLN A 6 0.32 -21.81 4.61
N ILE A 7 1.58 -21.88 4.18
CA ILE A 7 2.70 -21.27 4.90
C ILE A 7 2.59 -19.75 4.87
N ILE A 8 2.30 -19.16 3.69
CA ILE A 8 2.11 -17.72 3.53
C ILE A 8 0.92 -17.27 4.37
N GLU A 9 -0.21 -17.94 4.27
CA GLU A 9 -1.42 -17.63 5.05
C GLU A 9 -1.17 -17.65 6.56
N LYS A 10 -0.52 -18.69 7.07
CA LYS A 10 -0.14 -18.79 8.49
C LYS A 10 0.77 -17.64 8.93
N ALA A 11 1.76 -17.28 8.11
CA ALA A 11 2.66 -16.18 8.42
C ALA A 11 1.92 -14.83 8.51
N LEU A 12 1.00 -14.57 7.57
CA LEU A 12 0.20 -13.36 7.56
C LEU A 12 -0.80 -13.30 8.72
N LEU A 13 -1.47 -14.42 9.02
CA LEU A 13 -2.36 -14.52 10.19
C LEU A 13 -1.60 -14.29 11.50
N ALA A 14 -0.36 -14.78 11.61
CA ALA A 14 0.48 -14.52 12.78
C ALA A 14 0.81 -13.02 12.92
N GLN A 15 1.11 -12.32 11.82
CA GLN A 15 1.32 -10.87 11.83
C GLN A 15 0.06 -10.09 12.22
N ILE A 16 -1.11 -10.48 11.70
CA ILE A 16 -2.39 -9.87 12.10
C ILE A 16 -2.68 -10.11 13.58
N ALA A 17 -2.27 -11.25 14.13
CA ALA A 17 -2.45 -11.56 15.55
C ALA A 17 -1.60 -10.68 16.49
N GLU A 18 -0.52 -10.10 16.02
CA GLU A 18 0.29 -9.16 16.81
C GLU A 18 -0.52 -7.90 17.15
N GLU A 19 -0.36 -7.40 18.39
CA GLU A 19 -1.02 -6.16 18.80
C GLU A 19 -0.20 -4.95 18.37
N PRO A 20 -0.81 -3.95 17.71
CA PRO A 20 -0.15 -2.69 17.43
C PRO A 20 0.30 -2.00 18.73
N THR A 21 1.51 -1.46 18.71
CA THR A 21 2.14 -0.86 19.89
C THR A 21 1.70 0.58 20.14
N ASP A 22 1.01 1.21 19.18
CA ASP A 22 0.61 2.60 19.28
C ASP A 22 -0.78 2.87 18.67
N TYR A 23 -1.36 3.98 19.12
CA TYR A 23 -2.69 4.42 18.69
C TYR A 23 -2.81 4.60 17.17
N TYR A 24 -1.81 5.19 16.52
CA TYR A 24 -1.90 5.49 15.09
C TYR A 24 -1.86 4.23 14.24
N SER A 25 -1.05 3.26 14.60
CA SER A 25 -1.01 1.94 13.96
C SER A 25 -2.35 1.22 14.11
N MET A 26 -2.97 1.28 15.30
CA MET A 26 -4.28 0.71 15.54
C MET A 26 -5.37 1.37 14.67
N GLU A 27 -5.38 2.71 14.58
CA GLU A 27 -6.37 3.42 13.76
C GLU A 27 -6.17 3.20 12.26
N ARG A 28 -4.95 3.03 11.78
CA ARG A 28 -4.68 2.65 10.37
C ARG A 28 -5.21 1.25 10.05
N LEU A 29 -5.03 0.29 10.95
CA LEU A 29 -5.57 -1.06 10.78
C LEU A 29 -7.10 -1.06 10.85
N ASN A 30 -7.70 -0.23 11.70
CA ASN A 30 -9.14 -0.02 11.74
C ASN A 30 -9.65 0.57 10.41
N LEU A 31 -8.98 1.60 9.86
CA LEU A 31 -9.32 2.19 8.56
C LEU A 31 -9.18 1.16 7.44
N LEU A 32 -8.07 0.43 7.39
CA LEU A 32 -7.84 -0.63 6.40
C LEU A 32 -8.95 -1.69 6.44
N ALA A 33 -9.27 -2.20 7.63
CA ALA A 33 -10.32 -3.18 7.83
C ALA A 33 -11.71 -2.65 7.42
N ALA A 34 -11.98 -1.36 7.66
CA ALA A 34 -13.23 -0.73 7.23
C ALA A 34 -13.31 -0.61 5.70
N LEU A 35 -12.24 -0.16 5.03
CA LEU A 35 -12.20 -0.04 3.56
C LEU A 35 -12.41 -1.38 2.87
N ILE A 36 -11.81 -2.46 3.38
CA ILE A 36 -11.99 -3.81 2.85
C ILE A 36 -13.42 -4.29 3.08
N ALA A 37 -13.94 -4.15 4.30
CA ALA A 37 -15.27 -4.60 4.66
C ALA A 37 -16.39 -3.86 3.91
N ASP A 38 -16.17 -2.61 3.56
CA ASP A 38 -17.13 -1.79 2.81
C ASP A 38 -16.96 -1.96 1.28
N GLY A 39 -16.05 -2.84 0.82
CA GLY A 39 -15.80 -3.12 -0.60
C GLY A 39 -15.17 -1.94 -1.36
N ILE A 40 -14.53 -1.01 -0.64
CA ILE A 40 -13.83 0.15 -1.24
C ILE A 40 -12.40 -0.23 -1.62
N MET A 41 -11.80 -1.18 -0.92
CA MET A 41 -10.45 -1.68 -1.16
C MET A 41 -10.44 -3.18 -1.31
N ASP A 42 -9.72 -3.67 -2.31
CA ASP A 42 -9.42 -5.08 -2.51
C ASP A 42 -7.91 -5.31 -2.49
N ILE A 43 -7.46 -6.43 -1.95
CA ILE A 43 -6.05 -6.75 -1.76
C ILE A 43 -5.78 -8.17 -2.22
N GLN A 44 -4.77 -8.33 -3.05
CA GLN A 44 -4.27 -9.63 -3.47
C GLN A 44 -2.76 -9.71 -3.25
N ILE A 45 -2.24 -10.92 -3.13
CA ILE A 45 -0.80 -11.15 -2.96
C ILE A 45 -0.24 -11.81 -4.21
N ALA A 46 0.71 -11.12 -4.84
CA ALA A 46 1.40 -11.62 -6.03
C ALA A 46 2.82 -12.08 -5.69
N TYR A 47 3.24 -13.20 -6.27
CA TYR A 47 4.60 -13.70 -6.19
C TYR A 47 5.04 -14.33 -7.51
N THR A 48 6.33 -14.34 -7.78
CA THR A 48 6.89 -15.00 -8.97
C THR A 48 7.22 -16.45 -8.65
N GLU A 49 6.94 -17.35 -9.59
CA GLU A 49 7.26 -18.76 -9.48
C GLU A 49 8.21 -19.17 -10.60
N ASP A 50 9.43 -19.55 -10.25
CA ASP A 50 10.40 -20.10 -11.18
C ASP A 50 10.84 -21.49 -10.73
N ARG A 51 11.37 -22.30 -11.66
CA ARG A 51 11.77 -23.70 -11.47
C ARG A 51 12.80 -23.92 -10.35
N GLY A 52 13.42 -22.85 -9.85
CA GLY A 52 14.46 -22.88 -8.81
C GLY A 52 14.09 -22.26 -7.47
N GLY A 53 12.94 -21.63 -7.31
CA GLY A 53 12.58 -20.95 -6.07
C GLY A 53 11.47 -19.94 -6.19
N ILE A 54 11.24 -19.17 -5.13
CA ILE A 54 10.32 -18.04 -5.10
C ILE A 54 11.12 -16.79 -5.43
N GLY A 55 10.79 -16.14 -6.55
CA GLY A 55 11.24 -14.78 -6.83
C GLY A 55 10.34 -13.76 -6.14
N MET A 56 10.85 -12.56 -5.94
CA MET A 56 10.07 -11.44 -5.44
C MET A 56 9.44 -10.70 -6.63
N TYR A 57 8.11 -10.49 -6.60
CA TYR A 57 7.48 -9.52 -7.46
C TYR A 57 7.81 -8.12 -6.93
N HIS A 58 8.53 -7.32 -7.72
CA HIS A 58 9.11 -6.05 -7.26
C HIS A 58 8.80 -4.89 -8.21
N GLU A 59 7.65 -4.90 -8.83
CA GLU A 59 7.18 -3.78 -9.64
C GLU A 59 6.48 -2.73 -8.75
N LYS A 60 6.70 -1.44 -9.03
CA LYS A 60 6.00 -0.32 -8.44
C LYS A 60 5.26 0.37 -9.56
N MET A 61 4.02 0.00 -9.73
CA MET A 61 3.14 0.51 -10.77
C MET A 61 1.80 0.88 -10.16
N GLY A 62 1.21 1.95 -10.65
CA GLY A 62 -0.14 2.32 -10.28
C GLY A 62 -0.91 2.92 -11.45
N ILE A 63 -2.23 2.81 -11.37
CA ILE A 63 -3.17 3.43 -12.28
C ILE A 63 -4.21 4.17 -11.44
N ILE A 64 -4.41 5.42 -11.76
CA ILE A 64 -5.45 6.25 -11.15
C ILE A 64 -6.44 6.61 -12.26
N GLU A 65 -7.71 6.35 -12.03
CA GLU A 65 -8.79 6.70 -12.94
C GLU A 65 -9.76 7.65 -12.25
N ASP A 66 -10.16 8.71 -12.94
CA ASP A 66 -11.15 9.66 -12.44
C ASP A 66 -12.58 9.30 -12.87
N ALA A 67 -13.55 10.09 -12.39
CA ALA A 67 -14.97 9.84 -12.65
C ALA A 67 -15.39 10.00 -14.13
N VAL A 68 -14.57 10.63 -14.98
CA VAL A 68 -14.83 10.79 -16.41
C VAL A 68 -14.09 9.76 -17.29
N GLY A 69 -13.26 8.90 -16.65
CA GLY A 69 -12.53 7.84 -17.31
C GLY A 69 -11.14 8.24 -17.78
N ASP A 70 -10.65 9.42 -17.39
CA ASP A 70 -9.27 9.82 -17.64
C ASP A 70 -8.34 9.07 -16.68
N LYS A 71 -7.18 8.60 -17.21
CA LYS A 71 -6.26 7.75 -16.48
C LYS A 71 -4.85 8.32 -16.45
N ILE A 72 -4.22 8.18 -15.29
CA ILE A 72 -2.77 8.33 -15.11
C ILE A 72 -2.20 6.97 -14.77
N ALA A 73 -1.24 6.50 -15.56
CA ALA A 73 -0.44 5.33 -15.23
C ALA A 73 0.98 5.77 -14.85
N PHE A 74 1.52 5.18 -13.80
CA PHE A 74 2.89 5.47 -13.37
C PHE A 74 3.64 4.19 -13.04
N SER A 75 4.96 4.22 -13.18
CA SER A 75 5.86 3.17 -12.69
C SER A 75 7.22 3.75 -12.37
N GLY A 76 7.92 3.16 -11.40
CA GLY A 76 9.22 3.67 -10.99
C GLY A 76 9.87 2.84 -9.90
N SER A 77 10.85 3.44 -9.23
CA SER A 77 11.55 2.84 -8.10
C SER A 77 10.83 3.03 -6.76
N ASN A 78 9.87 3.96 -6.71
CA ASN A 78 9.19 4.34 -5.47
C ASN A 78 8.43 3.17 -4.83
N ASN A 79 8.81 2.83 -3.60
CA ASN A 79 7.92 2.09 -2.72
C ASN A 79 6.95 3.06 -2.03
N GLU A 80 5.75 2.62 -1.72
CA GLU A 80 4.80 3.36 -0.88
C GLU A 80 5.28 3.38 0.58
N SER A 81 6.40 4.01 0.84
CA SER A 81 6.96 4.15 2.17
C SER A 81 7.28 5.60 2.48
N ALA A 82 7.20 5.99 3.75
CA ALA A 82 7.54 7.34 4.18
C ALA A 82 8.99 7.72 3.82
N THR A 83 9.91 6.74 3.79
CA THR A 83 11.31 6.94 3.44
C THR A 83 11.48 7.20 1.94
N ALA A 84 10.80 6.46 1.08
CA ALA A 84 10.81 6.67 -0.36
C ALA A 84 10.22 8.04 -0.72
N MET A 85 9.16 8.45 -0.04
CA MET A 85 8.48 9.73 -0.28
C MET A 85 9.24 10.96 0.22
N SER A 86 10.22 10.82 1.12
CA SER A 86 10.81 11.98 1.82
C SER A 86 12.33 12.02 1.89
N ILE A 87 13.02 10.90 1.74
CA ILE A 87 14.46 10.79 2.01
C ILE A 87 15.24 10.21 0.82
N ASN A 88 14.67 9.20 0.14
CA ASN A 88 15.35 8.54 -0.96
C ASN A 88 15.28 9.38 -2.26
N TYR A 89 16.30 9.24 -3.09
CA TYR A 89 16.20 9.67 -4.48
C TYR A 89 15.45 8.61 -5.27
N GLU A 90 14.28 8.97 -5.78
CA GLU A 90 13.39 8.06 -6.50
C GLU A 90 13.07 8.63 -7.88
N THR A 91 12.79 7.74 -8.83
CA THR A 91 12.36 8.11 -10.18
C THR A 91 11.01 7.50 -10.48
N MET A 92 10.17 8.25 -11.18
CA MET A 92 8.84 7.81 -11.58
C MET A 92 8.53 8.30 -12.99
N ASP A 93 8.18 7.39 -13.87
CA ASP A 93 7.59 7.71 -15.17
C ASP A 93 6.07 7.82 -15.02
N VAL A 94 5.50 8.88 -15.58
CA VAL A 94 4.06 9.15 -15.50
C VAL A 94 3.52 9.37 -16.91
N PHE A 95 2.41 8.70 -17.24
CA PHE A 95 1.75 8.75 -18.54
C PHE A 95 0.27 9.07 -18.38
N ARG A 96 -0.31 9.81 -19.33
CA ARG A 96 -1.69 10.29 -19.30
C ARG A 96 -2.50 9.69 -20.44
N SER A 97 -3.75 9.32 -20.19
CA SER A 97 -4.67 8.82 -21.21
C SER A 97 -5.10 9.90 -22.22
N TRP A 98 -4.95 11.17 -21.87
CA TRP A 98 -5.23 12.35 -22.71
C TRP A 98 -3.98 13.01 -23.26
N GLY A 99 -2.82 12.36 -23.20
CA GLY A 99 -1.56 12.83 -23.75
C GLY A 99 -1.41 12.59 -25.24
N ASP A 100 -0.17 12.58 -25.72
CA ASP A 100 0.10 12.20 -27.09
C ASP A 100 -0.14 10.69 -27.32
N PRO A 101 -0.21 10.22 -28.59
CA PRO A 101 -0.48 8.81 -28.88
C PRO A 101 0.48 7.83 -28.21
N SER A 102 1.72 8.22 -27.91
CA SER A 102 2.67 7.34 -27.24
C SER A 102 2.40 7.24 -25.73
N GLU A 103 1.97 8.32 -25.09
CA GLU A 103 1.50 8.29 -23.70
C GLU A 103 0.24 7.42 -23.55
N VAL A 104 -0.75 7.63 -24.42
CA VAL A 104 -1.99 6.84 -24.44
C VAL A 104 -1.70 5.34 -24.56
N GLU A 105 -0.82 4.96 -25.47
CA GLU A 105 -0.43 3.56 -25.63
C GLU A 105 0.29 3.01 -24.39
N ARG A 106 1.13 3.80 -23.73
CA ARG A 106 1.81 3.40 -22.49
C ARG A 106 0.82 3.20 -21.34
N VAL A 107 -0.19 4.06 -21.20
CA VAL A 107 -1.29 3.86 -20.23
C VAL A 107 -1.99 2.54 -20.49
N ARG A 108 -2.38 2.27 -21.75
CA ARG A 108 -3.05 1.04 -22.16
C ARG A 108 -2.19 -0.21 -21.86
N LEU A 109 -0.90 -0.17 -22.13
CA LEU A 109 0.02 -1.28 -21.84
C LEU A 109 0.15 -1.54 -20.34
N LYS A 110 0.24 -0.49 -19.53
CA LYS A 110 0.30 -0.61 -18.07
C LYS A 110 -1.01 -1.15 -17.49
N GLU A 111 -2.13 -0.70 -18.00
CA GLU A 111 -3.45 -1.19 -17.62
C GLU A 111 -3.61 -2.69 -17.94
N ASN A 112 -3.24 -3.11 -19.14
CA ASN A 112 -3.27 -4.51 -19.51
C ASN A 112 -2.35 -5.37 -18.64
N ALA A 113 -1.14 -4.89 -18.33
CA ALA A 113 -0.21 -5.57 -17.43
C ALA A 113 -0.79 -5.72 -16.02
N PHE A 114 -1.38 -4.65 -15.49
CA PHE A 114 -2.06 -4.70 -14.18
C PHE A 114 -3.18 -5.75 -14.18
N TYR A 115 -4.08 -5.71 -15.13
CA TYR A 115 -5.20 -6.65 -15.19
C TYR A 115 -4.77 -8.09 -15.44
N SER A 116 -3.71 -8.35 -16.22
CA SER A 116 -3.21 -9.71 -16.40
C SER A 116 -2.65 -10.30 -15.10
N ILE A 117 -2.02 -9.47 -14.26
CA ILE A 117 -1.57 -9.87 -12.93
C ILE A 117 -2.78 -10.04 -12.00
N TRP A 118 -3.64 -9.04 -11.91
CA TRP A 118 -4.81 -9.05 -11.01
C TRP A 118 -5.72 -10.26 -11.20
N HIS A 119 -5.88 -10.72 -12.45
CA HIS A 119 -6.70 -11.88 -12.79
C HIS A 119 -5.92 -13.20 -12.89
N ASP A 120 -4.68 -13.26 -12.39
CA ASP A 120 -3.82 -14.48 -12.41
C ASP A 120 -3.64 -15.05 -13.83
N THR A 121 -3.55 -14.19 -14.86
CA THR A 121 -3.33 -14.59 -16.25
C THR A 121 -1.90 -14.37 -16.73
N GLU A 122 -1.05 -13.71 -15.93
CA GLU A 122 0.37 -13.53 -16.23
C GLU A 122 1.15 -14.84 -15.95
N PRO A 123 1.81 -15.45 -16.96
CA PRO A 123 2.36 -16.80 -16.83
C PRO A 123 3.44 -16.98 -15.75
N ASN A 124 4.16 -15.91 -15.41
CA ASN A 124 5.29 -15.98 -14.47
C ASN A 124 4.94 -15.45 -13.07
N ILE A 125 3.71 -15.05 -12.86
CA ILE A 125 3.22 -14.51 -11.59
C ILE A 125 2.04 -15.35 -11.15
N LYS A 126 1.98 -15.62 -9.86
CA LYS A 126 0.82 -16.22 -9.19
C LYS A 126 0.21 -15.20 -8.27
N VAL A 127 -1.11 -15.14 -8.31
CA VAL A 127 -1.90 -14.27 -7.43
C VAL A 127 -2.75 -15.13 -6.52
N LEU A 128 -2.77 -14.78 -5.25
CA LEU A 128 -3.49 -15.49 -4.22
C LEU A 128 -4.50 -14.57 -3.56
N GLU A 129 -5.73 -15.05 -3.49
CA GLU A 129 -6.76 -14.50 -2.64
C GLU A 129 -6.71 -15.17 -1.26
N PHE A 130 -6.74 -14.37 -0.21
CA PHE A 130 -6.72 -14.88 1.16
C PHE A 130 -7.96 -14.42 1.93
N PRO A 131 -9.12 -15.01 1.69
CA PRO A 131 -10.36 -14.62 2.38
C PRO A 131 -10.23 -14.74 3.91
N ASN A 132 -9.54 -15.77 4.42
CA ASN A 132 -9.33 -15.93 5.86
C ASN A 132 -8.50 -14.80 6.47
N ILE A 133 -7.57 -14.20 5.70
CA ILE A 133 -6.76 -13.07 6.16
C ILE A 133 -7.60 -11.79 6.21
N THR A 134 -8.39 -11.53 5.19
CA THR A 134 -9.29 -10.38 5.16
C THR A 134 -10.34 -10.48 6.26
N ASP A 135 -10.91 -11.65 6.46
CA ASP A 135 -11.88 -11.91 7.55
C ASP A 135 -11.25 -11.69 8.92
N ALA A 136 -10.06 -12.24 9.18
CA ALA A 136 -9.34 -12.05 10.43
C ALA A 136 -8.99 -10.58 10.71
N LEU A 137 -8.62 -9.83 9.67
CA LEU A 137 -8.30 -8.41 9.76
C LEU A 137 -9.55 -7.59 10.09
N ILE A 138 -10.66 -7.88 9.40
CA ILE A 138 -11.96 -7.24 9.66
C ILE A 138 -12.43 -7.55 11.07
N GLU A 139 -12.43 -8.81 11.49
CA GLU A 139 -12.88 -9.24 12.83
C GLU A 139 -12.08 -8.55 13.94
N LYS A 140 -10.75 -8.48 13.77
CA LYS A 140 -9.87 -7.92 14.82
C LYS A 140 -9.89 -6.40 14.89
N TYR A 141 -9.90 -5.71 13.75
CA TYR A 141 -9.60 -4.28 13.71
C TYR A 141 -10.76 -3.38 13.31
N ARG A 142 -11.79 -3.87 12.63
CA ARG A 142 -12.92 -3.03 12.21
C ARG A 142 -13.71 -2.50 13.40
N ARG A 143 -13.77 -1.18 13.50
CA ARG A 143 -14.62 -0.44 14.45
C ARG A 143 -15.67 0.37 13.69
N ARG A 144 -16.69 0.88 14.41
CA ARG A 144 -17.83 1.57 13.79
C ARG A 144 -17.49 2.87 13.06
N SER A 145 -16.41 3.56 13.47
CA SER A 145 -16.05 4.87 12.94
C SER A 145 -14.53 4.95 12.72
N PRO A 146 -14.03 4.58 11.53
CA PRO A 146 -12.63 4.75 11.19
C PRO A 146 -12.27 6.23 11.09
N ASN A 147 -11.05 6.59 11.50
CA ASN A 147 -10.52 7.94 11.34
C ASN A 147 -9.83 8.09 9.98
N PHE A 148 -10.52 8.69 9.01
CA PHE A 148 -9.97 8.95 7.67
C PHE A 148 -8.86 10.02 7.67
N ASN A 149 -8.69 10.78 8.75
CA ASN A 149 -7.66 11.82 8.89
C ASN A 149 -6.46 11.39 9.74
N ILE A 150 -6.32 10.10 10.04
CA ILE A 150 -5.32 9.58 10.98
C ILE A 150 -3.89 10.03 10.64
N ASP A 151 -3.53 10.08 9.38
CA ASP A 151 -2.20 10.50 8.97
C ASP A 151 -1.98 12.01 9.11
N ASN A 152 -3.00 12.82 8.85
CA ASN A 152 -2.96 14.26 9.10
C ASN A 152 -2.84 14.55 10.60
N ASP A 153 -3.57 13.84 11.44
CA ASP A 153 -3.51 13.97 12.90
C ASP A 153 -2.11 13.60 13.42
N GLN A 154 -1.51 12.53 12.91
CA GLN A 154 -0.16 12.13 13.27
C GLN A 154 0.87 13.18 12.83
N PHE A 155 0.74 13.73 11.63
CA PHE A 155 1.61 14.76 11.09
C PHE A 155 1.52 16.04 11.92
N ALA A 156 0.32 16.52 12.23
CA ALA A 156 0.09 17.69 13.07
C ALA A 156 0.73 17.52 14.46
N LYS A 157 0.59 16.35 15.08
CA LYS A 157 1.23 16.04 16.37
C LYS A 157 2.76 16.06 16.29
N ARG A 158 3.34 15.53 15.22
CA ARG A 158 4.80 15.57 15.01
C ARG A 158 5.31 17.00 14.87
N ILE A 159 4.64 17.85 14.09
CA ILE A 159 5.01 19.25 13.93
C ILE A 159 4.94 19.97 15.26
N LEU A 160 3.87 19.78 16.04
CA LEU A 160 3.72 20.42 17.35
C LEU A 160 4.83 20.00 18.31
N THR A 161 5.16 18.72 18.35
CA THR A 161 6.27 18.21 19.19
C THR A 161 7.60 18.82 18.78
N TYR A 162 7.85 18.95 17.47
CA TYR A 162 9.08 19.55 16.96
C TYR A 162 9.18 21.04 17.30
N ALA A 163 8.09 21.79 17.10
CA ALA A 163 8.02 23.21 17.45
C ALA A 163 8.23 23.44 18.95
N THR A 164 7.68 22.60 19.81
CA THR A 164 7.89 22.65 21.26
C THR A 164 9.36 22.45 21.61
N ARG A 165 10.02 21.44 21.05
CA ARG A 165 11.46 21.18 21.26
C ARG A 165 12.33 22.36 20.85
N ILE A 166 12.07 22.97 19.70
CA ILE A 166 12.82 24.17 19.26
C ILE A 166 12.61 25.31 20.26
N GLY A 167 11.38 25.55 20.70
CA GLY A 167 11.07 26.57 21.71
C GLY A 167 11.80 26.35 23.03
N ASP A 168 11.94 25.11 23.47
CA ASP A 168 12.66 24.76 24.68
C ASP A 168 14.20 25.02 24.52
N MET A 169 14.78 24.58 23.39
CA MET A 169 16.19 24.84 23.07
C MET A 169 16.54 26.33 23.03
N VAL A 170 15.64 27.16 22.44
CA VAL A 170 15.82 28.61 22.37
C VAL A 170 15.77 29.20 23.77
N ARG A 171 14.86 28.78 24.64
CA ARG A 171 14.79 29.26 26.03
C ARG A 171 16.05 28.90 26.85
N GLU A 172 16.55 27.68 26.72
CA GLU A 172 17.75 27.20 27.36
C GLU A 172 19.03 27.97 26.91
N SER A 173 19.04 28.41 25.63
CA SER A 173 20.18 29.18 25.08
C SER A 173 20.23 30.65 25.51
N GLN A 174 19.13 31.18 26.09
CA GLN A 174 19.02 32.58 26.54
C GLN A 174 19.15 32.77 28.05
N GLY A 175 19.31 31.68 28.82
CA GLY A 175 19.53 31.65 30.26
C GLY A 175 20.97 31.36 30.61
#